data_92ff5c75dbee6cb8dc582ef1d32b2660
#
_entry.id   92ff5c75dbee6cb8dc582ef1d32b2660
#
_cell.length_a   1.000
_cell.length_b   1.000
_cell.length_c   1.000
_cell.angle_alpha   90.00
_cell.angle_beta   90.00
_cell.angle_gamma   90.00
#
_symmetry.space_group_name_H-M   'P 1'
#
loop_
_entity.id
_entity.type
_entity.pdbx_description
1 polymer ?
#
loop_
_entity_poly.entity_id
_entity_poly.type
_entity_poly.pdbx_seq_one_letter_code
_entity_poly.pdbx_strand_id
1 'polypeptide(L)'
;QYNPKLERSERATLGLRYHPSPYRSVSAAYRYQYGQSKLLDVGWQWPLGAGTKAAGPYAPGQGLGANRWYSVGRINYSLPERKIIDSLVGFEYDGGCWIGRVALERRSNTASQSGKKILFQLEFVGFSRIGASPLKSLQENVPRYQLLRERSADQERPLLNFESDQN
;
A
#
# COMPACT_ATOMS: atom_id res chain seq x y z
N GLN A 1 -16.15 16.00 -15.11
CA GLN A 1 -17.53 16.26 -15.51
C GLN A 1 -17.66 17.76 -15.77
N TYR A 2 -18.06 18.13 -16.95
CA TYR A 2 -18.28 19.54 -17.36
C TYR A 2 -19.78 19.83 -17.36
N ASN A 3 -20.19 20.92 -16.73
CA ASN A 3 -21.58 21.34 -16.72
C ASN A 3 -21.75 22.48 -17.71
N PRO A 4 -22.40 22.27 -18.89
CA PRO A 4 -22.53 23.28 -19.92
C PRO A 4 -23.47 24.44 -19.55
N LYS A 5 -24.33 24.29 -18.54
CA LYS A 5 -25.21 25.35 -18.07
C LYS A 5 -24.50 26.38 -17.19
N LEU A 6 -23.37 26.03 -16.60
CA LEU A 6 -22.60 26.88 -15.68
C LEU A 6 -21.21 27.23 -16.23
N GLU A 7 -20.88 26.78 -17.45
CA GLU A 7 -19.55 26.93 -18.09
C GLU A 7 -18.36 26.58 -17.16
N ARG A 8 -18.54 25.63 -16.26
CA ARG A 8 -17.55 25.27 -15.23
C ARG A 8 -17.32 23.78 -15.13
N SER A 9 -16.07 23.41 -14.87
CA SER A 9 -15.71 22.03 -14.52
C SER A 9 -16.12 21.76 -13.08
N GLU A 10 -17.15 20.97 -12.85
CA GLU A 10 -17.60 20.58 -11.50
C GLU A 10 -16.65 19.58 -10.83
N ARG A 11 -16.02 18.72 -11.61
CA ARG A 11 -15.09 17.71 -11.12
C ARG A 11 -13.98 17.47 -12.13
N ALA A 12 -12.74 17.56 -11.69
CA ALA A 12 -11.57 17.17 -12.46
C ALA A 12 -10.68 16.25 -11.63
N THR A 13 -10.13 15.22 -12.28
CA THR A 13 -9.14 14.33 -11.67
C THR A 13 -7.97 14.19 -12.63
N LEU A 14 -6.78 14.57 -12.18
CA LEU A 14 -5.53 14.37 -12.88
C LEU A 14 -4.70 13.35 -12.12
N GLY A 15 -4.23 12.32 -12.79
CA GLY A 15 -3.40 11.28 -12.18
C GLY A 15 -2.12 11.05 -12.95
N LEU A 16 -1.01 10.95 -12.23
CA LEU A 16 0.30 10.56 -12.73
C LEU A 16 0.69 9.24 -12.06
N ARG A 17 1.24 8.32 -12.84
CA ARG A 17 1.75 7.04 -12.34
C ARG A 17 3.09 6.74 -12.99
N TYR A 18 4.06 6.42 -12.15
CA TYR A 18 5.40 6.03 -12.56
C TYR A 18 5.73 4.66 -11.98
N HIS A 19 6.04 3.70 -12.85
CA HIS A 19 6.34 2.32 -12.47
C HIS A 19 7.48 1.77 -13.35
N PRO A 20 8.74 2.14 -13.04
CA PRO A 20 9.88 1.79 -13.87
C PRO A 20 10.29 0.32 -13.79
N SER A 21 9.97 -0.35 -12.69
CA SER A 21 10.34 -1.75 -12.48
C SER A 21 9.47 -2.38 -11.36
N PRO A 22 9.47 -3.70 -11.19
CA PRO A 22 8.81 -4.36 -10.07
C PRO A 22 9.22 -3.75 -8.72
N TYR A 23 8.29 -3.65 -7.79
CA TYR A 23 8.44 -3.05 -6.45
C TYR A 23 8.86 -1.58 -6.43
N ARG A 24 8.79 -0.88 -7.57
CA ARG A 24 9.02 0.56 -7.68
C ARG A 24 7.79 1.20 -8.30
N SER A 25 6.99 1.83 -7.48
CA SER A 25 5.82 2.56 -7.93
C SER A 25 5.68 3.88 -7.19
N VAL A 26 5.36 4.91 -7.94
CA VAL A 26 4.95 6.21 -7.41
C VAL A 26 3.69 6.62 -8.15
N SER A 27 2.70 7.05 -7.42
CA SER A 27 1.46 7.58 -7.97
C SER A 27 1.11 8.90 -7.33
N ALA A 28 0.63 9.83 -8.11
CA ALA A 28 0.08 11.10 -7.64
C ALA A 28 -1.26 11.33 -8.31
N ALA A 29 -2.27 11.72 -7.56
CA ALA A 29 -3.58 12.06 -8.08
C ALA A 29 -4.05 13.39 -7.49
N TYR A 30 -4.38 14.32 -8.36
CA TYR A 30 -5.01 15.58 -7.98
C TYR A 30 -6.50 15.49 -8.29
N ARG A 31 -7.32 15.71 -7.27
CA ARG A 31 -8.77 15.72 -7.38
C ARG A 31 -9.28 17.12 -7.06
N TYR A 32 -10.01 17.68 -7.99
CA TYR A 32 -10.67 18.97 -7.86
C TYR A 32 -12.18 18.77 -7.91
N GLN A 33 -12.88 19.35 -6.95
CA GLN A 33 -14.33 19.45 -6.95
C GLN A 33 -14.71 20.87 -6.59
N TYR A 34 -15.43 21.54 -7.49
CA TYR A 34 -15.82 22.94 -7.32
C TYR A 34 -16.59 23.15 -6.02
N GLY A 35 -16.18 24.15 -5.24
CA GLY A 35 -16.84 24.51 -3.97
C GLY A 35 -16.64 23.53 -2.80
N GLN A 36 -16.06 22.37 -3.01
CA GLN A 36 -15.95 21.35 -1.95
C GLN A 36 -14.52 20.96 -1.59
N SER A 37 -13.70 20.54 -2.54
CA SER A 37 -12.40 19.98 -2.19
C SER A 37 -11.35 20.08 -3.29
N LYS A 38 -10.10 20.28 -2.87
CA LYS A 38 -8.89 20.14 -3.69
C LYS A 38 -7.95 19.21 -2.93
N LEU A 39 -7.82 17.99 -3.39
CA LEU A 39 -7.05 16.94 -2.71
C LEU A 39 -5.89 16.50 -3.57
N LEU A 40 -4.74 16.37 -2.95
CA LEU A 40 -3.55 15.75 -3.53
C LEU A 40 -3.29 14.41 -2.81
N ASP A 41 -3.31 13.34 -3.56
CA ASP A 41 -3.07 11.98 -3.09
C ASP A 41 -1.76 11.49 -3.69
N VAL A 42 -0.80 11.11 -2.86
CA VAL A 42 0.50 10.58 -3.28
C VAL A 42 0.72 9.24 -2.63
N GLY A 43 1.00 8.21 -3.42
CA GLY A 43 1.30 6.87 -2.94
C GLY A 43 2.59 6.33 -3.54
N TRP A 44 3.34 5.55 -2.78
CA TRP A 44 4.59 4.97 -3.23
C TRP A 44 4.89 3.62 -2.60
N GLN A 45 5.65 2.82 -3.33
CA GLN A 45 6.41 1.67 -2.86
C GLN A 45 7.78 1.73 -3.51
N TRP A 46 8.86 1.78 -2.73
CA TRP A 46 10.19 1.96 -3.26
C TRP A 46 11.25 1.21 -2.45
N PRO A 47 12.11 0.40 -3.10
CA PRO A 47 13.22 -0.25 -2.43
C PRO A 47 14.29 0.77 -2.01
N LEU A 48 14.82 0.61 -0.80
CA LEU A 48 15.84 1.47 -0.23
C LEU A 48 17.22 0.79 -0.31
N GLY A 49 18.28 1.60 -0.44
CA GLY A 49 19.66 1.16 -0.40
C GLY A 49 20.40 1.25 -1.73
N ALA A 50 21.73 1.33 -1.65
CA ALA A 50 22.63 1.28 -2.79
C ALA A 50 22.62 -0.14 -3.39
N GLY A 51 22.49 -0.24 -4.70
CA GLY A 51 22.43 -1.54 -5.38
C GLY A 51 21.02 -2.07 -5.63
N THR A 52 20.04 -1.18 -5.78
CA THR A 52 18.65 -1.51 -6.17
C THR A 52 18.54 -2.07 -7.60
N LYS A 53 19.65 -2.38 -8.27
CA LYS A 53 19.61 -3.21 -9.46
C LYS A 53 19.19 -4.61 -9.04
N ALA A 54 18.13 -5.10 -9.67
CA ALA A 54 17.74 -6.48 -9.52
C ALA A 54 18.96 -7.37 -9.85
N ALA A 55 19.47 -8.11 -8.90
CA ALA A 55 20.53 -9.05 -9.14
C ALA A 55 19.92 -10.33 -9.74
N GLY A 56 19.61 -10.31 -11.02
CA GLY A 56 19.10 -11.46 -11.75
C GLY A 56 17.57 -11.55 -11.91
N PRO A 57 17.09 -12.51 -12.67
CA PRO A 57 15.67 -12.77 -12.83
C PRO A 57 15.12 -13.33 -11.53
N TYR A 58 14.38 -12.52 -10.78
CA TYR A 58 13.63 -13.02 -9.63
C TYR A 58 12.35 -13.70 -10.09
N ALA A 59 12.03 -14.81 -9.46
CA ALA A 59 10.73 -15.40 -9.66
C ALA A 59 9.63 -14.44 -9.16
N PRO A 60 8.48 -14.40 -9.82
CA PRO A 60 7.32 -13.64 -9.35
C PRO A 60 7.05 -13.95 -7.86
N GLY A 61 6.76 -12.93 -7.07
CA GLY A 61 6.49 -13.09 -5.64
C GLY A 61 7.71 -13.29 -4.73
N GLN A 62 8.92 -13.04 -5.21
CA GLN A 62 10.14 -13.16 -4.40
C GLN A 62 10.79 -11.83 -4.02
N GLY A 63 10.12 -10.70 -4.27
CA GLY A 63 10.69 -9.39 -4.05
C GLY A 63 11.91 -9.11 -4.94
N LEU A 64 12.83 -8.29 -4.47
CA LEU A 64 14.12 -8.03 -5.13
C LEU A 64 15.27 -8.78 -4.44
N GLY A 65 14.99 -9.90 -3.80
CA GLY A 65 15.92 -10.70 -3.02
C GLY A 65 15.94 -10.36 -1.55
N ALA A 66 16.59 -11.22 -0.76
CA ALA A 66 16.71 -11.06 0.68
C ALA A 66 17.56 -9.86 1.10
N ASN A 67 17.44 -9.46 2.35
CA ASN A 67 18.15 -8.35 3.00
C ASN A 67 17.89 -6.99 2.35
N ARG A 68 16.61 -6.71 2.07
CA ARG A 68 16.21 -5.45 1.45
C ARG A 68 15.13 -4.72 2.22
N TRP A 69 15.31 -3.42 2.28
CA TRP A 69 14.34 -2.49 2.83
C TRP A 69 13.49 -1.89 1.72
N TYR A 70 12.23 -1.67 2.03
CA TYR A 70 11.29 -0.95 1.18
C TYR A 70 10.60 0.14 1.99
N SER A 71 10.45 1.30 1.38
CA SER A 71 9.55 2.35 1.89
C SER A 71 8.23 2.24 1.15
N VAL A 72 7.13 2.26 1.90
CA VAL A 72 5.79 2.22 1.37
C VAL A 72 4.95 3.31 2.02
N GLY A 73 4.02 3.89 1.29
CA GLY A 73 3.15 4.85 1.91
C GLY A 73 2.17 5.50 0.98
N ARG A 74 1.28 6.27 1.62
CA ARG A 74 0.30 7.14 0.99
C ARG A 74 0.07 8.36 1.85
N ILE A 75 -0.03 9.51 1.23
CA ILE A 75 -0.37 10.78 1.87
C ILE A 75 -1.50 11.43 1.10
N ASN A 76 -2.54 11.81 1.81
CA ASN A 76 -3.66 12.57 1.29
C ASN A 76 -3.64 13.97 1.92
N TYR A 77 -3.46 14.99 1.10
CA TYR A 77 -3.29 16.37 1.51
C TYR A 77 -4.44 17.24 0.99
N SER A 78 -5.05 18.02 1.89
CA SER A 78 -6.05 19.05 1.54
C SER A 78 -5.36 20.38 1.24
N LEU A 79 -5.48 20.86 0.00
CA LEU A 79 -4.92 22.15 -0.37
C LEU A 79 -5.66 23.33 0.28
N PRO A 80 -7.02 23.36 0.36
CA PRO A 80 -7.74 24.45 0.98
C PRO A 80 -7.44 24.58 2.46
N GLU A 81 -7.40 23.44 3.17
CA GLU A 81 -7.17 23.42 4.61
C GLU A 81 -5.68 23.39 4.98
N ARG A 82 -4.80 23.25 3.99
CA ARG A 82 -3.34 23.17 4.14
C ARG A 82 -2.91 22.13 5.18
N LYS A 83 -3.60 20.98 5.23
CA LYS A 83 -3.33 19.93 6.20
C LYS A 83 -3.34 18.54 5.57
N ILE A 84 -2.62 17.61 6.21
CA ILE A 84 -2.68 16.18 5.88
C ILE A 84 -3.96 15.63 6.50
N ILE A 85 -4.86 15.10 5.64
CA ILE A 85 -6.12 14.47 6.07
C ILE A 85 -5.84 13.06 6.55
N ASP A 86 -5.09 12.30 5.75
CA ASP A 86 -4.78 10.90 5.99
C ASP A 86 -3.36 10.61 5.53
N SER A 87 -2.63 9.82 6.29
CA SER A 87 -1.31 9.35 5.91
C SER A 87 -1.05 7.97 6.46
N LEU A 88 -0.48 7.13 5.62
CA LEU A 88 0.04 5.82 5.95
C LEU A 88 1.48 5.76 5.45
N VAL A 89 2.44 5.66 6.35
CA VAL A 89 3.86 5.55 6.01
C VAL A 89 4.43 4.35 6.71
N GLY A 90 5.12 3.52 5.98
CA GLY A 90 5.68 2.29 6.51
C GLY A 90 6.99 1.90 5.88
N PHE A 91 7.63 0.94 6.53
CA PHE A 91 8.83 0.27 6.07
C PHE A 91 8.62 -1.24 6.12
N GLU A 92 9.14 -1.90 5.12
CA GLU A 92 9.15 -3.36 5.04
C GLU A 92 10.59 -3.83 4.87
N TYR A 93 10.93 -4.89 5.58
CA TYR A 93 12.23 -5.56 5.47
C TYR A 93 12.02 -7.00 5.05
N ASP A 94 12.63 -7.38 3.94
CA ASP A 94 12.68 -8.76 3.45
C ASP A 94 13.97 -9.43 3.93
N GLY A 95 13.86 -10.27 4.93
CA GLY A 95 14.97 -11.09 5.47
C GLY A 95 15.14 -12.43 4.76
N GLY A 96 14.42 -12.68 3.66
CA GLY A 96 14.45 -13.95 2.92
C GLY A 96 13.46 -14.98 3.46
N CYS A 97 13.66 -15.48 4.66
CA CYS A 97 12.74 -16.42 5.33
C CYS A 97 11.70 -15.74 6.21
N TRP A 98 11.81 -14.46 6.45
CA TRP A 98 10.85 -13.65 7.20
C TRP A 98 10.73 -12.25 6.62
N ILE A 99 9.60 -11.60 6.85
CA ILE A 99 9.32 -10.23 6.47
C ILE A 99 8.83 -9.48 7.68
N GLY A 100 9.53 -8.38 8.01
CA GLY A 100 9.10 -7.42 9.01
C GLY A 100 8.42 -6.24 8.35
N ARG A 101 7.28 -5.79 8.89
CA ARG A 101 6.56 -4.59 8.45
C ARG A 101 6.24 -3.71 9.63
N VAL A 102 6.48 -2.43 9.50
CA VAL A 102 6.03 -1.42 10.44
C VAL A 102 5.35 -0.31 9.66
N ALA A 103 4.20 0.14 10.11
CA ALA A 103 3.48 1.24 9.49
C ALA A 103 2.90 2.19 10.54
N LEU A 104 2.97 3.47 10.27
CA LEU A 104 2.34 4.54 11.01
C LEU A 104 1.16 5.07 10.21
N GLU A 105 -0.03 4.87 10.71
CA GLU A 105 -1.28 5.42 10.18
C GLU A 105 -1.67 6.64 11.01
N ARG A 106 -1.99 7.73 10.33
CA ARG A 106 -2.55 8.93 10.92
C ARG A 106 -3.81 9.30 10.15
N ARG A 107 -4.93 9.38 10.87
CA ARG A 107 -6.19 9.91 10.34
C ARG A 107 -6.56 11.17 11.09
N SER A 108 -6.83 12.23 10.37
CA SER A 108 -7.38 13.46 10.92
C SER A 108 -8.91 13.38 10.81
N ASN A 109 -9.58 13.04 11.91
CA ASN A 109 -11.03 13.24 11.98
C ASN A 109 -11.32 14.72 12.17
N THR A 110 -12.33 15.22 11.44
CA THR A 110 -12.84 16.58 11.51
C THR A 110 -12.97 17.02 12.97
N ALA A 111 -12.28 18.10 13.32
CA ALA A 111 -12.50 18.96 14.49
C ALA A 111 -11.59 18.86 15.71
N SER A 112 -10.71 17.92 15.94
CA SER A 112 -9.59 18.06 16.91
C SER A 112 -8.92 16.78 17.38
N GLN A 113 -9.30 15.61 16.91
CA GLN A 113 -8.59 14.38 17.27
C GLN A 113 -7.92 13.73 16.07
N SER A 114 -6.61 13.86 15.98
CA SER A 114 -5.81 13.05 15.05
C SER A 114 -5.49 11.71 15.74
N GLY A 115 -6.14 10.65 15.30
CA GLY A 115 -5.78 9.30 15.71
C GLY A 115 -4.46 8.90 15.04
N LYS A 116 -3.47 8.49 15.84
CA LYS A 116 -2.24 7.85 15.36
C LYS A 116 -2.27 6.38 15.73
N LYS A 117 -1.94 5.51 14.80
CA LYS A 117 -1.88 4.08 15.01
C LYS A 117 -0.58 3.54 14.45
N ILE A 118 0.14 2.78 15.27
CA ILE A 118 1.33 2.05 14.84
C ILE A 118 0.91 0.59 14.62
N LEU A 119 1.23 0.08 13.46
CA LEU A 119 0.97 -1.29 13.06
C LEU A 119 2.30 -2.00 12.88
N PHE A 120 2.42 -3.18 13.45
CA PHE A 120 3.59 -4.04 13.33
C PHE A 120 3.17 -5.43 12.91
N GLN A 121 3.91 -6.03 12.00
CA GLN A 121 3.69 -7.40 11.54
C GLN A 121 5.02 -8.11 11.29
N LEU A 122 5.11 -9.32 11.77
CA LEU A 122 6.16 -10.26 11.42
C LEU A 122 5.53 -11.45 10.68
N GLU A 123 6.04 -11.74 9.52
CA GLU A 123 5.58 -12.84 8.67
C GLU A 123 6.75 -13.79 8.42
N PHE A 124 6.57 -15.05 8.75
CA PHE A 124 7.48 -16.11 8.36
C PHE A 124 7.04 -16.71 7.04
N VAL A 125 7.92 -16.69 6.05
CA VAL A 125 7.60 -17.18 4.70
C VAL A 125 7.28 -18.67 4.76
N GLY A 126 6.04 -19.01 4.35
CA GLY A 126 5.56 -20.39 4.36
C GLY A 126 4.91 -20.87 5.67
N PHE A 127 4.93 -20.08 6.75
CA PHE A 127 4.36 -20.53 8.03
C PHE A 127 3.20 -19.66 8.53
N SER A 128 3.51 -18.54 9.16
CA SER A 128 2.49 -17.77 9.86
C SER A 128 2.78 -16.29 9.91
N ARG A 129 1.76 -15.51 10.28
CA ARG A 129 1.85 -14.06 10.50
C ARG A 129 1.50 -13.75 11.93
N ILE A 130 2.30 -12.91 12.56
CA ILE A 130 2.12 -12.46 13.95
C ILE A 130 2.04 -10.93 13.95
N GLY A 131 1.10 -10.37 14.69
CA GLY A 131 0.92 -8.93 14.88
C GLY A 131 -0.30 -8.33 14.21
N ALA A 132 -0.55 -7.06 14.47
CA ALA A 132 -1.61 -6.29 13.82
C ALA A 132 -1.22 -6.03 12.36
N SER A 133 -2.01 -6.56 11.43
CA SER A 133 -1.65 -6.60 10.01
C SER A 133 -1.65 -5.22 9.34
N PRO A 134 -0.49 -4.56 9.14
CA PRO A 134 -0.40 -3.40 8.27
C PRO A 134 -0.62 -3.75 6.79
N LEU A 135 -0.45 -5.02 6.43
CA LEU A 135 -0.54 -5.49 5.06
C LEU A 135 -1.89 -5.14 4.41
N LYS A 136 -2.99 -5.38 5.12
CA LYS A 136 -4.31 -5.01 4.63
C LYS A 136 -4.44 -3.51 4.40
N SER A 137 -3.98 -2.70 5.34
CA SER A 137 -3.98 -1.24 5.21
C SER A 137 -3.09 -0.77 4.06
N LEU A 138 -1.94 -1.42 3.82
CA LEU A 138 -1.06 -1.11 2.70
C LEU A 138 -1.70 -1.49 1.36
N GLN A 139 -2.29 -2.67 1.26
CA GLN A 139 -2.98 -3.13 0.04
C GLN A 139 -4.17 -2.25 -0.34
N GLU A 140 -4.95 -1.82 0.65
CA GLU A 140 -6.13 -0.98 0.44
C GLU A 140 -5.77 0.48 0.13
N ASN A 141 -4.68 0.99 0.69
CA ASN A 141 -4.35 2.41 0.62
C ASN A 141 -3.23 2.77 -0.35
N VAL A 142 -2.28 1.88 -0.61
CA VAL A 142 -1.17 2.14 -1.54
C VAL A 142 -1.52 1.64 -2.93
N PRO A 143 -1.66 2.54 -3.93
CA PRO A 143 -1.98 2.13 -5.28
C PRO A 143 -0.90 1.21 -5.87
N ARG A 144 -1.32 0.03 -6.36
CA ARG A 144 -0.43 -0.99 -6.94
C ARG A 144 0.66 -1.49 -5.98
N TYR A 145 0.33 -1.55 -4.71
CA TYR A 145 1.21 -2.24 -3.75
C TYR A 145 1.46 -3.68 -4.19
N GLN A 146 2.72 -4.06 -4.29
CA GLN A 146 3.14 -5.41 -4.65
C GLN A 146 3.58 -6.15 -3.38
N LEU A 147 3.04 -7.33 -3.18
CA LEU A 147 3.47 -8.22 -2.10
C LEU A 147 4.93 -8.62 -2.30
N LEU A 148 5.76 -8.51 -1.27
CA LEU A 148 7.16 -8.94 -1.34
C LEU A 148 7.28 -10.45 -1.50
N ARG A 149 6.34 -11.20 -0.90
CA ARG A 149 6.22 -12.65 -1.06
C ARG A 149 4.76 -13.00 -1.34
N GLU A 150 4.52 -13.67 -2.44
CA GLU A 150 3.21 -14.24 -2.75
C GLU A 150 3.11 -15.63 -2.09
N ARG A 151 1.93 -15.94 -1.57
CA ARG A 151 1.63 -17.31 -1.15
C ARG A 151 1.61 -18.19 -2.39
N SER A 152 2.30 -19.31 -2.32
CA SER A 152 2.06 -20.38 -3.30
C SER A 152 0.60 -20.78 -3.22
N ALA A 153 -0.08 -20.84 -4.36
CA ALA A 153 -1.51 -21.16 -4.47
C ALA A 153 -1.92 -22.49 -3.81
N ASP A 154 -0.95 -23.34 -3.51
CA ASP A 154 -1.16 -24.63 -2.81
C ASP A 154 -1.50 -24.51 -1.32
N GLN A 155 -1.36 -23.31 -0.70
CA GLN A 155 -1.70 -23.12 0.71
C GLN A 155 -3.15 -22.64 0.94
N GLU A 156 -3.88 -22.36 -0.10
CA GLU A 156 -5.31 -22.02 -0.05
C GLU A 156 -6.25 -23.21 -0.22
N ARG A 157 -5.74 -24.45 -0.26
CA ARG A 157 -6.63 -25.60 -0.18
C ARG A 157 -7.25 -25.62 1.23
N PRO A 158 -8.57 -25.39 1.36
CA PRO A 158 -9.24 -25.70 2.61
C PRO A 158 -8.95 -27.17 2.91
N LEU A 159 -8.58 -27.45 4.15
CA LEU A 159 -8.51 -28.82 4.63
C LEU A 159 -9.84 -29.48 4.27
N LEU A 160 -9.78 -30.36 3.28
CA LEU A 160 -10.93 -31.07 2.77
C LEU A 160 -11.61 -31.77 3.94
N ASN A 161 -12.87 -31.54 4.07
CA ASN A 161 -13.81 -32.30 4.84
C ASN A 161 -13.49 -33.80 4.72
N PHE A 162 -13.05 -34.36 5.82
CA PHE A 162 -13.22 -35.79 6.05
C PHE A 162 -14.70 -36.01 6.36
N GLU A 163 -15.50 -36.04 5.33
CA GLU A 163 -16.83 -36.56 5.43
C GLU A 163 -16.70 -38.08 5.33
N SER A 164 -16.86 -38.68 6.49
CA SER A 164 -16.95 -40.11 6.69
C SER A 164 -18.19 -40.64 5.96
N ASP A 165 -18.00 -41.23 4.80
CA ASP A 165 -18.95 -42.23 4.29
C ASP A 165 -18.78 -43.51 5.11
N GLN A 166 -19.61 -43.62 6.15
CA GLN A 166 -20.01 -44.91 6.72
C GLN A 166 -21.44 -45.17 6.27
N ASN A 167 -21.56 -46.07 5.33
CA ASN A 167 -22.75 -46.91 5.21
C ASN A 167 -22.38 -48.27 4.60
#